data_a1c1df91e65e88815f39d619b0329629
#
_entry.id   a1c1df91e65e88815f39d619b0329629
#
_cell.length_a   1.000
_cell.length_b   1.000
_cell.length_c   1.000
_cell.angle_alpha   90.00
_cell.angle_beta   90.00
_cell.angle_gamma   90.00
#
_symmetry.space_group_name_H-M   'P 1'
#
loop_
_entity.id
_entity.type
_entity.pdbx_description
1 polymer ?
#
loop_
_entity_poly.entity_id
_entity_poly.type
_entity_poly.pdbx_seq_one_letter_code
_entity_poly.pdbx_strand_id
1 'polypeptide(L)'
;MSVDSFSSRISRDFQPDGALAAAMPGYVCRSEQVDLAGEIAGTMQQGGLLLAEAETGTGKTLAYLVPALRCADKVLISTHTKALQDQLMYRDIPTVQKALGVRRRVALLKGRSNYLCPQRLEKSLQDVKTEPWARRSLLRVNEWAGNSRDGDLASLSFDAFAAGIGSRITATAEQCLGSKCSHWDDCPLVKARQAAQEADVVVSNHSLLLADAQLKSGDFGEVLPDFDVTILDEAHAIPDLACRQFGRQVALSRLTTWHNDMQAVLEGLGDEAELKRDMTMQFMRVNEAFEADKLGEVLVAWQELVAGADARRERSTETAKLADRAEAIELDIEAILTPPKGYVAWRESSGRAATHLLAPVETGPVLGEKLWSRASCFILLSATLRISGSFAYAAERFG
;
A
#
# COMPACT_ATOMS: atom_id res chain seq x y z
N MET A 1 30.61 -33.93 -13.34
CA MET A 1 30.30 -32.55 -13.69
C MET A 1 29.73 -31.92 -12.43
N SER A 2 30.47 -31.02 -11.79
CA SER A 2 29.93 -30.28 -10.62
C SER A 2 28.77 -29.44 -11.11
N VAL A 3 27.59 -29.63 -10.51
CA VAL A 3 26.44 -28.74 -10.76
C VAL A 3 26.87 -27.36 -10.27
N ASP A 4 27.07 -26.42 -11.20
CA ASP A 4 27.34 -25.01 -10.87
C ASP A 4 26.29 -24.54 -9.87
N SER A 5 26.70 -24.12 -8.68
CA SER A 5 25.77 -23.59 -7.68
C SER A 5 25.08 -22.34 -8.21
N PHE A 6 23.88 -22.06 -7.72
CA PHE A 6 23.14 -20.86 -8.14
C PHE A 6 23.99 -19.59 -7.94
N SER A 7 24.67 -19.47 -6.78
CA SER A 7 25.58 -18.35 -6.49
C SER A 7 26.73 -18.25 -7.52
N SER A 8 27.31 -19.38 -7.94
CA SER A 8 28.39 -19.37 -8.96
C SER A 8 27.89 -18.88 -10.32
N ARG A 9 26.67 -19.24 -10.71
CA ARG A 9 26.05 -18.72 -11.94
C ARG A 9 25.80 -17.23 -11.85
N ILE A 10 25.29 -16.75 -10.72
CA ILE A 10 25.06 -15.32 -10.48
C ILE A 10 26.38 -14.56 -10.56
N SER A 11 27.42 -14.99 -9.85
CA SER A 11 28.73 -14.32 -9.89
C SER A 11 29.31 -14.22 -11.32
N ARG A 12 29.09 -15.22 -12.15
CA ARG A 12 29.53 -15.23 -13.56
C ARG A 12 28.82 -14.17 -14.39
N ASP A 13 27.53 -13.91 -14.17
CA ASP A 13 26.79 -12.88 -14.90
C ASP A 13 27.39 -11.47 -14.72
N PHE A 14 28.07 -11.21 -13.60
CA PHE A 14 28.72 -9.93 -13.31
C PHE A 14 30.16 -9.82 -13.80
N GLN A 15 30.80 -10.90 -14.24
CA GLN A 15 32.20 -10.86 -14.69
C GLN A 15 32.39 -10.00 -15.97
N PRO A 16 33.63 -9.56 -16.27
CA PRO A 16 33.91 -8.79 -17.48
C PRO A 16 33.55 -9.50 -18.80
N ASP A 17 33.48 -10.82 -18.80
CA ASP A 17 33.01 -11.69 -19.90
C ASP A 17 31.58 -12.22 -19.68
N GLY A 18 30.89 -11.75 -18.64
CA GLY A 18 29.55 -12.20 -18.25
C GLY A 18 28.42 -11.54 -19.05
N ALA A 19 27.20 -11.96 -18.75
CA ALA A 19 25.99 -11.54 -19.47
C ALA A 19 25.74 -10.03 -19.39
N LEU A 20 26.01 -9.41 -18.23
CA LEU A 20 25.83 -7.96 -18.04
C LEU A 20 26.82 -7.16 -18.90
N ALA A 21 28.10 -7.54 -18.89
CA ALA A 21 29.14 -6.87 -19.68
C ALA A 21 28.88 -6.99 -21.18
N ALA A 22 28.42 -8.15 -21.64
CA ALA A 22 28.11 -8.40 -23.05
C ALA A 22 26.91 -7.56 -23.57
N ALA A 23 25.95 -7.22 -22.70
CA ALA A 23 24.68 -6.61 -23.12
C ALA A 23 24.49 -5.15 -22.68
N MET A 24 25.27 -4.67 -21.71
CA MET A 24 25.12 -3.32 -21.14
C MET A 24 26.35 -2.45 -21.46
N PRO A 25 26.26 -1.52 -22.44
CA PRO A 25 27.36 -0.61 -22.77
C PRO A 25 27.80 0.19 -21.55
N GLY A 26 29.12 0.21 -21.29
CA GLY A 26 29.67 0.93 -20.13
C GLY A 26 29.54 0.23 -18.77
N TYR A 27 29.09 -1.02 -18.77
CA TYR A 27 29.10 -1.83 -17.55
C TYR A 27 30.53 -2.04 -17.04
N VAL A 28 30.72 -1.84 -15.75
CA VAL A 28 31.98 -2.09 -15.05
C VAL A 28 31.70 -3.08 -13.91
N CYS A 29 32.39 -4.21 -13.92
CA CYS A 29 32.32 -5.17 -12.83
C CYS A 29 32.90 -4.53 -11.55
N ARG A 30 32.17 -4.65 -10.46
CA ARG A 30 32.57 -4.18 -9.12
C ARG A 30 32.52 -5.35 -8.15
N SER A 31 33.60 -5.58 -7.40
CA SER A 31 33.70 -6.68 -6.46
C SER A 31 32.56 -6.68 -5.45
N GLU A 32 32.27 -5.53 -4.86
CA GLU A 32 31.22 -5.36 -3.84
C GLU A 32 29.83 -5.71 -4.38
N GLN A 33 29.59 -5.45 -5.67
CA GLN A 33 28.33 -5.80 -6.32
C GLN A 33 28.22 -7.30 -6.56
N VAL A 34 29.33 -7.96 -6.93
CA VAL A 34 29.41 -9.42 -7.12
C VAL A 34 29.21 -10.13 -5.80
N ASP A 35 29.89 -9.67 -4.74
CA ASP A 35 29.79 -10.23 -3.39
C ASP A 35 28.36 -10.12 -2.87
N LEU A 36 27.75 -8.94 -2.97
CA LEU A 36 26.35 -8.73 -2.57
C LEU A 36 25.39 -9.64 -3.34
N ALA A 37 25.56 -9.77 -4.66
CA ALA A 37 24.73 -10.64 -5.47
C ALA A 37 24.89 -12.13 -5.09
N GLY A 38 26.11 -12.52 -4.73
CA GLY A 38 26.44 -13.86 -4.23
C GLY A 38 25.75 -14.17 -2.88
N GLU A 39 25.81 -13.23 -1.93
CA GLU A 39 25.12 -13.34 -0.63
C GLU A 39 23.60 -13.42 -0.78
N ILE A 40 23.03 -12.57 -1.64
CA ILE A 40 21.60 -12.62 -1.96
C ILE A 40 21.22 -13.99 -2.55
N ALA A 41 21.98 -14.47 -3.54
CA ALA A 41 21.74 -15.78 -4.15
C ALA A 41 21.85 -16.94 -3.15
N GLY A 42 22.85 -16.86 -2.25
CA GLY A 42 23.02 -17.82 -1.16
C GLY A 42 21.83 -17.85 -0.20
N THR A 43 21.37 -16.67 0.21
CA THR A 43 20.20 -16.53 1.10
C THR A 43 18.91 -17.01 0.41
N MET A 44 18.72 -16.75 -0.87
CA MET A 44 17.59 -17.27 -1.64
C MET A 44 17.55 -18.80 -1.68
N GLN A 45 18.71 -19.46 -1.72
CA GLN A 45 18.79 -20.93 -1.68
C GLN A 45 18.56 -21.53 -0.30
N GLN A 46 19.03 -20.86 0.74
CA GLN A 46 19.00 -21.36 2.12
C GLN A 46 17.74 -20.95 2.88
N GLY A 47 17.07 -19.89 2.44
CA GLY A 47 16.04 -19.20 3.20
C GLY A 47 16.61 -18.29 4.28
N GLY A 48 15.73 -17.65 5.01
CA GLY A 48 16.09 -16.77 6.12
C GLY A 48 16.08 -15.28 5.77
N LEU A 49 16.76 -14.45 6.56
CA LEU A 49 16.77 -13.01 6.43
C LEU A 49 18.20 -12.49 6.24
N LEU A 50 18.44 -11.80 5.13
CA LEU A 50 19.68 -11.06 4.86
C LEU A 50 19.46 -9.57 5.13
N LEU A 51 20.30 -8.98 5.98
CA LEU A 51 20.38 -7.54 6.19
C LEU A 51 21.70 -7.05 5.59
N ALA A 52 21.64 -6.26 4.51
CA ALA A 52 22.81 -5.79 3.80
C ALA A 52 22.78 -4.27 3.57
N GLU A 53 23.90 -3.62 3.87
CA GLU A 53 24.14 -2.22 3.60
C GLU A 53 25.03 -2.07 2.38
N ALA A 54 24.56 -1.31 1.41
CA ALA A 54 25.32 -0.95 0.22
C ALA A 54 25.02 0.51 -0.15
N GLU A 55 26.06 1.30 -0.27
CA GLU A 55 25.96 2.74 -0.54
C GLU A 55 25.26 3.02 -1.88
N THR A 56 24.80 4.26 -2.04
CA THR A 56 24.26 4.73 -3.33
C THR A 56 25.35 4.67 -4.41
N GLY A 57 25.00 4.18 -5.60
CA GLY A 57 25.97 4.06 -6.71
C GLY A 57 26.77 2.75 -6.75
N THR A 58 26.71 1.89 -5.73
CA THR A 58 27.35 0.56 -5.75
C THR A 58 26.70 -0.42 -6.75
N GLY A 59 25.50 -0.08 -7.26
CA GLY A 59 24.76 -0.96 -8.15
C GLY A 59 23.87 -1.97 -7.45
N LYS A 60 23.34 -1.65 -6.25
CA LYS A 60 22.37 -2.47 -5.49
C LYS A 60 21.29 -3.10 -6.37
N THR A 61 20.70 -2.29 -7.26
CA THR A 61 19.60 -2.71 -8.11
C THR A 61 19.99 -3.93 -8.97
N LEU A 62 21.14 -3.91 -9.61
CA LEU A 62 21.63 -5.06 -10.39
C LEU A 62 21.94 -6.26 -9.46
N ALA A 63 22.53 -5.99 -8.29
CA ALA A 63 22.92 -7.06 -7.36
C ALA A 63 21.72 -7.89 -6.88
N TYR A 64 20.53 -7.31 -6.74
CA TYR A 64 19.33 -8.09 -6.40
C TYR A 64 18.48 -8.50 -7.61
N LEU A 65 18.46 -7.72 -8.70
CA LEU A 65 17.67 -8.07 -9.88
C LEU A 65 18.20 -9.32 -10.60
N VAL A 66 19.53 -9.48 -10.68
CA VAL A 66 20.11 -10.64 -11.36
C VAL A 66 19.69 -11.95 -10.69
N PRO A 67 19.89 -12.18 -9.37
CA PRO A 67 19.39 -13.38 -8.74
C PRO A 67 17.86 -13.49 -8.76
N ALA A 68 17.10 -12.38 -8.58
CA ALA A 68 15.64 -12.40 -8.62
C ALA A 68 15.07 -12.84 -9.98
N LEU A 69 15.74 -12.48 -11.08
CA LEU A 69 15.32 -12.84 -12.43
C LEU A 69 15.85 -14.21 -12.89
N ARG A 70 16.89 -14.74 -12.24
CA ARG A 70 17.47 -16.06 -12.50
C ARG A 70 16.83 -17.18 -11.67
N CYS A 71 16.28 -16.89 -10.48
CA CYS A 71 15.63 -17.90 -9.66
C CYS A 71 14.31 -18.38 -10.30
N ALA A 72 13.85 -19.56 -9.89
CA ALA A 72 12.56 -20.10 -10.34
C ALA A 72 11.39 -19.64 -9.43
N ASP A 73 11.73 -19.16 -8.25
CA ASP A 73 10.78 -18.80 -7.19
C ASP A 73 9.94 -17.56 -7.53
N LYS A 74 8.82 -17.41 -6.86
CA LYS A 74 7.99 -16.20 -6.98
C LYS A 74 8.56 -15.10 -6.09
N VAL A 75 8.89 -13.96 -6.71
CA VAL A 75 9.63 -12.86 -6.06
C VAL A 75 8.77 -11.62 -5.92
N LEU A 76 8.71 -11.05 -4.71
CA LEU A 76 8.26 -9.68 -4.48
C LEU A 76 9.47 -8.75 -4.38
N ILE A 77 9.46 -7.65 -5.13
CA ILE A 77 10.40 -6.54 -4.98
C ILE A 77 9.59 -5.34 -4.47
N SER A 78 9.85 -4.95 -3.23
CA SER A 78 9.20 -3.81 -2.59
C SER A 78 10.19 -2.65 -2.46
N THR A 79 9.75 -1.44 -2.82
CA THR A 79 10.55 -0.22 -2.72
C THR A 79 9.85 0.85 -1.90
N HIS A 80 10.56 1.92 -1.58
CA HIS A 80 9.97 2.99 -0.75
C HIS A 80 9.05 3.93 -1.56
N THR A 81 9.37 4.27 -2.82
CA THR A 81 8.67 5.30 -3.59
C THR A 81 8.06 4.80 -4.88
N LYS A 82 7.00 5.50 -5.36
CA LYS A 82 6.39 5.22 -6.66
C LYS A 82 7.37 5.41 -7.83
N ALA A 83 8.24 6.41 -7.74
CA ALA A 83 9.25 6.67 -8.78
C ALA A 83 10.23 5.49 -8.92
N LEU A 84 10.65 4.89 -7.82
CA LEU A 84 11.49 3.68 -7.83
C LEU A 84 10.74 2.46 -8.38
N GLN A 85 9.44 2.32 -8.08
CA GLN A 85 8.61 1.26 -8.69
C GLN A 85 8.56 1.39 -10.21
N ASP A 86 8.29 2.60 -10.71
CA ASP A 86 8.20 2.86 -12.14
C ASP A 86 9.56 2.68 -12.83
N GLN A 87 10.65 3.11 -12.19
CA GLN A 87 12.01 2.88 -12.67
C GLN A 87 12.32 1.38 -12.80
N LEU A 88 12.03 0.60 -11.76
CA LEU A 88 12.23 -0.85 -11.80
C LEU A 88 11.43 -1.51 -12.91
N MET A 89 10.12 -1.20 -12.97
CA MET A 89 9.20 -1.84 -13.90
C MET A 89 9.52 -1.53 -15.37
N TYR A 90 9.79 -0.25 -15.69
CA TYR A 90 9.86 0.20 -17.07
C TYR A 90 11.28 0.36 -17.62
N ARG A 91 12.30 0.36 -16.77
CA ARG A 91 13.69 0.53 -17.19
C ARG A 91 14.60 -0.60 -16.74
N ASP A 92 14.69 -0.85 -15.44
CA ASP A 92 15.76 -1.69 -14.89
C ASP A 92 15.48 -3.18 -15.16
N ILE A 93 14.29 -3.68 -14.85
CA ILE A 93 13.91 -5.09 -15.09
C ILE A 93 13.97 -5.46 -16.58
N PRO A 94 13.38 -4.70 -17.52
CA PRO A 94 13.49 -5.01 -18.95
C PRO A 94 14.94 -5.04 -19.44
N THR A 95 15.78 -4.13 -18.96
CA THR A 95 17.20 -4.07 -19.30
C THR A 95 17.94 -5.32 -18.82
N VAL A 96 17.73 -5.70 -17.57
CA VAL A 96 18.39 -6.88 -16.99
C VAL A 96 17.87 -8.18 -17.62
N GLN A 97 16.55 -8.32 -17.85
CA GLN A 97 16.00 -9.48 -18.54
C GLN A 97 16.63 -9.67 -19.94
N LYS A 98 16.76 -8.56 -20.68
CA LYS A 98 17.42 -8.59 -21.99
C LYS A 98 18.89 -9.01 -21.88
N ALA A 99 19.63 -8.46 -20.91
CA ALA A 99 21.03 -8.79 -20.70
C ALA A 99 21.23 -10.26 -20.31
N LEU A 100 20.39 -10.79 -19.44
CA LEU A 100 20.44 -12.17 -18.99
C LEU A 100 19.86 -13.19 -19.98
N GLY A 101 19.17 -12.74 -21.04
CA GLY A 101 18.46 -13.62 -21.96
C GLY A 101 17.30 -14.38 -21.31
N VAL A 102 16.70 -13.85 -20.25
CA VAL A 102 15.59 -14.48 -19.50
C VAL A 102 14.27 -13.77 -19.78
N ARG A 103 13.16 -14.48 -19.63
CA ARG A 103 11.81 -13.93 -19.71
C ARG A 103 11.02 -14.37 -18.46
N ARG A 104 10.85 -13.44 -17.52
CA ARG A 104 9.98 -13.59 -16.36
C ARG A 104 8.75 -12.71 -16.55
N ARG A 105 7.58 -13.19 -16.20
CA ARG A 105 6.37 -12.36 -16.18
C ARG A 105 6.46 -11.42 -14.98
N VAL A 106 6.38 -10.12 -15.24
CA VAL A 106 6.51 -9.07 -14.23
C VAL A 106 5.24 -8.27 -14.15
N ALA A 107 4.73 -8.03 -12.96
CA ALA A 107 3.59 -7.17 -12.71
C ALA A 107 3.96 -6.04 -11.74
N LEU A 108 3.38 -4.86 -11.96
CA LEU A 108 3.41 -3.73 -11.03
C LEU A 108 2.09 -3.67 -10.29
N LEU A 109 2.13 -3.73 -8.96
CA LEU A 109 0.95 -3.55 -8.13
C LEU A 109 1.13 -2.36 -7.19
N LYS A 110 0.28 -1.36 -7.35
CA LYS A 110 0.22 -0.15 -6.53
C LYS A 110 -0.95 -0.23 -5.53
N GLY A 111 -0.94 0.63 -4.53
CA GLY A 111 -2.07 0.78 -3.62
C GLY A 111 -3.34 1.25 -4.34
N ARG A 112 -4.51 0.91 -3.81
CA ARG A 112 -5.84 1.16 -4.36
C ARG A 112 -6.06 2.59 -4.84
N SER A 113 -5.61 3.58 -4.09
CA SER A 113 -5.74 5.01 -4.42
C SER A 113 -4.98 5.46 -5.68
N ASN A 114 -4.18 4.57 -6.28
CA ASN A 114 -3.49 4.86 -7.54
C ASN A 114 -4.28 4.41 -8.77
N TYR A 115 -5.38 3.70 -8.58
CA TYR A 115 -6.23 3.23 -9.67
C TYR A 115 -7.56 3.96 -9.70
N LEU A 116 -8.05 4.18 -10.92
CA LEU A 116 -9.40 4.65 -11.14
C LEU A 116 -10.42 3.67 -10.54
N CYS A 117 -11.41 4.20 -9.82
CA CYS A 117 -12.60 3.47 -9.42
C CYS A 117 -13.77 3.83 -10.38
N PRO A 118 -14.15 2.93 -11.31
CA PRO A 118 -15.21 3.22 -12.28
C PRO A 118 -16.53 3.58 -11.62
N GLN A 119 -16.92 2.88 -10.55
CA GLN A 119 -18.14 3.15 -9.79
C GLN A 119 -18.17 4.58 -9.22
N ARG A 120 -17.04 5.05 -8.64
CA ARG A 120 -16.99 6.40 -8.07
C ARG A 120 -16.95 7.48 -9.16
N LEU A 121 -16.28 7.22 -10.26
CA LEU A 121 -16.33 8.11 -11.42
C LEU A 121 -17.76 8.25 -11.94
N GLU A 122 -18.47 7.14 -12.15
CA GLU A 122 -19.86 7.15 -12.62
C GLU A 122 -20.76 7.92 -11.66
N LYS A 123 -20.73 7.63 -10.37
CA LYS A 123 -21.49 8.38 -9.35
C LYS A 123 -21.19 9.89 -9.38
N SER A 124 -19.91 10.24 -9.51
CA SER A 124 -19.50 11.65 -9.53
C SER A 124 -19.93 12.39 -10.80
N LEU A 125 -20.05 11.70 -11.93
CA LEU A 125 -20.57 12.25 -13.17
C LEU A 125 -22.10 12.43 -13.14
N GLN A 126 -22.81 11.56 -12.44
CA GLN A 126 -24.27 11.61 -12.26
C GLN A 126 -24.68 12.64 -11.21
N ASP A 127 -23.80 13.01 -10.29
CA ASP A 127 -24.10 13.98 -9.24
C ASP A 127 -24.33 15.39 -9.83
N VAL A 128 -25.59 15.82 -9.80
CA VAL A 128 -26.03 17.14 -10.31
C VAL A 128 -25.48 18.33 -9.50
N LYS A 129 -25.04 18.08 -8.25
CA LYS A 129 -24.46 19.10 -7.35
C LYS A 129 -22.97 19.30 -7.61
N THR A 130 -22.35 18.51 -8.52
CA THR A 130 -20.93 18.61 -8.84
C THR A 130 -20.62 19.99 -9.46
N GLU A 131 -19.71 20.69 -8.82
CA GLU A 131 -19.24 22.02 -9.26
C GLU A 131 -18.73 22.01 -10.72
N PRO A 132 -18.96 23.06 -11.51
CA PRO A 132 -18.60 23.07 -12.95
C PRO A 132 -17.12 22.81 -13.22
N TRP A 133 -16.22 23.23 -12.35
CA TRP A 133 -14.78 22.97 -12.48
C TRP A 133 -14.46 21.49 -12.25
N ALA A 134 -15.06 20.87 -11.24
CA ALA A 134 -14.89 19.45 -10.95
C ALA A 134 -15.47 18.59 -12.08
N ARG A 135 -16.67 18.96 -12.58
CA ARG A 135 -17.32 18.26 -13.70
C ARG A 135 -16.46 18.26 -14.95
N ARG A 136 -15.79 19.36 -15.31
CA ARG A 136 -14.85 19.41 -16.43
C ARG A 136 -13.67 18.44 -16.24
N SER A 137 -13.11 18.39 -15.05
CA SER A 137 -12.02 17.49 -14.73
C SER A 137 -12.48 16.03 -14.76
N LEU A 138 -13.67 15.72 -14.24
CA LEU A 138 -14.26 14.36 -14.29
C LEU A 138 -14.52 13.90 -15.73
N LEU A 139 -14.98 14.75 -16.62
CA LEU A 139 -15.17 14.42 -18.04
C LEU A 139 -13.84 14.10 -18.72
N ARG A 140 -12.75 14.82 -18.42
CA ARG A 140 -11.40 14.49 -18.90
C ARG A 140 -10.91 13.13 -18.38
N VAL A 141 -11.20 12.82 -17.12
CA VAL A 141 -10.90 11.49 -16.55
C VAL A 141 -11.69 10.40 -17.27
N ASN A 142 -12.97 10.65 -17.56
CA ASN A 142 -13.81 9.67 -18.27
C ASN A 142 -13.30 9.40 -19.70
N GLU A 143 -12.89 10.44 -20.43
CA GLU A 143 -12.28 10.29 -21.75
C GLU A 143 -10.96 9.51 -21.67
N TRP A 144 -10.08 9.85 -20.72
CA TRP A 144 -8.85 9.12 -20.47
C TRP A 144 -9.11 7.66 -20.12
N ALA A 145 -10.11 7.37 -19.25
CA ALA A 145 -10.46 6.02 -18.84
C ALA A 145 -10.83 5.11 -19.99
N GLY A 146 -11.52 5.63 -21.01
CA GLY A 146 -11.86 4.89 -22.22
C GLY A 146 -10.63 4.47 -23.06
N ASN A 147 -9.48 5.13 -22.89
CA ASN A 147 -8.24 4.87 -23.61
C ASN A 147 -7.14 4.26 -22.73
N SER A 148 -7.31 4.26 -21.41
CA SER A 148 -6.33 3.72 -20.47
C SER A 148 -6.36 2.19 -20.48
N ARG A 149 -5.15 1.57 -20.51
CA ARG A 149 -5.02 0.10 -20.49
C ARG A 149 -5.15 -0.50 -19.10
N ASP A 150 -4.70 0.22 -18.09
CA ASP A 150 -4.52 -0.28 -16.72
C ASP A 150 -5.23 0.57 -15.65
N GLY A 151 -5.79 1.73 -16.05
CA GLY A 151 -6.45 2.66 -15.14
C GLY A 151 -5.54 3.24 -14.05
N ASP A 152 -4.21 3.16 -14.20
CA ASP A 152 -3.26 3.79 -13.30
C ASP A 152 -3.27 5.31 -13.49
N LEU A 153 -3.65 6.04 -12.44
CA LEU A 153 -3.77 7.50 -12.45
C LEU A 153 -2.43 8.21 -12.73
N ALA A 154 -1.30 7.53 -12.60
CA ALA A 154 0.01 8.08 -12.98
C ALA A 154 0.09 8.40 -14.48
N SER A 155 -0.70 7.75 -15.33
CA SER A 155 -0.78 8.02 -16.78
C SER A 155 -1.78 9.14 -17.14
N LEU A 156 -2.51 9.69 -16.16
CA LEU A 156 -3.40 10.82 -16.37
C LEU A 156 -2.56 12.10 -16.62
N SER A 157 -2.97 12.93 -17.58
CA SER A 157 -2.23 14.13 -18.00
C SER A 157 -2.19 15.27 -16.95
N PHE A 158 -2.83 15.10 -15.80
CA PHE A 158 -2.85 16.03 -14.68
C PHE A 158 -2.99 15.28 -13.35
N ASP A 159 -2.58 15.92 -12.26
CA ASP A 159 -2.75 15.36 -10.92
C ASP A 159 -4.20 15.54 -10.45
N ALA A 160 -4.95 14.44 -10.33
CA ALA A 160 -6.33 14.43 -9.91
C ALA A 160 -6.52 14.86 -8.44
N PHE A 161 -5.53 14.60 -7.58
CA PHE A 161 -5.59 15.01 -6.18
C PHE A 161 -5.32 16.51 -6.02
N ALA A 162 -4.31 17.05 -6.71
CA ALA A 162 -4.06 18.49 -6.77
C ALA A 162 -5.23 19.24 -7.43
N ALA A 163 -5.93 18.61 -8.39
CA ALA A 163 -7.15 19.13 -8.99
C ALA A 163 -8.41 18.97 -8.10
N GLY A 164 -8.29 18.47 -6.88
CA GLY A 164 -9.41 18.35 -5.92
C GLY A 164 -10.46 17.27 -6.27
N ILE A 165 -10.21 16.40 -7.25
CA ILE A 165 -11.15 15.34 -7.65
C ILE A 165 -10.67 13.93 -7.31
N GLY A 166 -9.47 13.77 -6.76
CA GLY A 166 -8.88 12.45 -6.48
C GLY A 166 -9.79 11.54 -5.65
N SER A 167 -10.36 12.04 -4.55
CA SER A 167 -11.30 11.31 -3.71
C SER A 167 -12.63 10.95 -4.39
N ARG A 168 -12.98 11.64 -5.49
CA ARG A 168 -14.20 11.37 -6.26
C ARG A 168 -14.04 10.24 -7.27
N ILE A 169 -12.79 9.89 -7.64
CA ILE A 169 -12.48 8.91 -8.66
C ILE A 169 -11.66 7.71 -8.14
N THR A 170 -11.27 7.73 -6.86
CA THR A 170 -10.60 6.61 -6.18
C THR A 170 -11.44 6.11 -5.02
N ALA A 171 -11.17 4.91 -4.54
CA ALA A 171 -11.82 4.35 -3.36
C ALA A 171 -10.78 4.01 -2.29
N THR A 172 -11.13 4.19 -1.02
CA THR A 172 -10.40 3.59 0.11
C THR A 172 -10.75 2.11 0.25
N ALA A 173 -10.05 1.39 1.12
CA ALA A 173 -10.41 0.01 1.45
C ALA A 173 -11.83 -0.06 2.04
N GLU A 174 -12.17 0.89 2.89
CA GLU A 174 -13.47 1.02 3.54
C GLU A 174 -14.62 1.33 2.56
N GLN A 175 -14.35 2.07 1.49
CA GLN A 175 -15.35 2.48 0.49
C GLN A 175 -15.58 1.45 -0.62
N CYS A 176 -14.65 0.52 -0.81
CA CYS A 176 -14.72 -0.46 -1.90
C CYS A 176 -15.75 -1.56 -1.60
N LEU A 177 -16.66 -1.79 -2.53
CA LEU A 177 -17.70 -2.84 -2.42
C LEU A 177 -17.17 -4.26 -2.67
N GLY A 178 -15.90 -4.41 -3.07
CA GLY A 178 -15.31 -5.72 -3.38
C GLY A 178 -16.06 -6.44 -4.50
N SER A 179 -16.20 -7.74 -4.38
CA SER A 179 -16.90 -8.59 -5.37
C SER A 179 -18.39 -8.27 -5.56
N LYS A 180 -18.97 -7.47 -4.67
CA LYS A 180 -20.36 -6.99 -4.80
C LYS A 180 -20.48 -5.73 -5.67
N CYS A 181 -19.36 -5.20 -6.20
CA CYS A 181 -19.34 -4.02 -7.07
C CYS A 181 -19.80 -4.39 -8.49
N SER A 182 -20.73 -3.62 -9.07
CA SER A 182 -21.19 -3.78 -10.46
C SER A 182 -20.08 -3.66 -11.50
N HIS A 183 -18.97 -2.99 -11.16
CA HIS A 183 -17.79 -2.80 -12.02
C HIS A 183 -16.65 -3.76 -11.67
N TRP A 184 -16.91 -4.88 -10.98
CA TRP A 184 -15.86 -5.79 -10.52
C TRP A 184 -14.97 -6.31 -11.64
N ASP A 185 -15.58 -6.80 -12.72
CA ASP A 185 -14.86 -7.42 -13.83
C ASP A 185 -14.02 -6.41 -14.64
N ASP A 186 -14.45 -5.15 -14.68
CA ASP A 186 -13.74 -4.07 -15.36
C ASP A 186 -12.85 -3.23 -14.46
N CYS A 187 -12.82 -3.54 -13.17
CA CYS A 187 -12.07 -2.76 -12.19
C CYS A 187 -10.55 -2.83 -12.45
N PRO A 188 -9.87 -1.68 -12.68
CA PRO A 188 -8.43 -1.64 -12.89
C PRO A 188 -7.62 -2.29 -11.76
N LEU A 189 -8.03 -2.07 -10.51
CA LEU A 189 -7.39 -2.68 -9.35
C LEU A 189 -7.51 -4.21 -9.35
N VAL A 190 -8.67 -4.76 -9.72
CA VAL A 190 -8.89 -6.20 -9.81
C VAL A 190 -8.00 -6.80 -10.90
N LYS A 191 -7.95 -6.17 -12.07
CA LYS A 191 -7.07 -6.60 -13.18
C LYS A 191 -5.59 -6.55 -12.78
N ALA A 192 -5.15 -5.51 -12.06
CA ALA A 192 -3.78 -5.41 -11.57
C ALA A 192 -3.43 -6.51 -10.55
N ARG A 193 -4.37 -6.86 -9.66
CA ARG A 193 -4.20 -7.98 -8.71
C ARG A 193 -4.13 -9.33 -9.41
N GLN A 194 -4.99 -9.58 -10.40
CA GLN A 194 -4.93 -10.79 -11.21
C GLN A 194 -3.59 -10.93 -11.94
N ALA A 195 -3.11 -9.85 -12.56
CA ALA A 195 -1.78 -9.82 -13.17
C ALA A 195 -0.66 -10.14 -12.17
N ALA A 196 -0.75 -9.63 -10.93
CA ALA A 196 0.20 -9.95 -9.85
C ALA A 196 0.13 -11.41 -9.41
N GLN A 197 -1.06 -12.02 -9.39
CA GLN A 197 -1.23 -13.45 -9.10
C GLN A 197 -0.53 -14.33 -10.12
N GLU A 198 -0.58 -13.96 -11.40
CA GLU A 198 0.01 -14.72 -12.51
C GLU A 198 1.51 -14.42 -12.73
N ALA A 199 2.04 -13.34 -12.15
CA ALA A 199 3.41 -12.92 -12.36
C ALA A 199 4.40 -13.78 -11.58
N ASP A 200 5.60 -13.93 -12.15
CA ASP A 200 6.74 -14.56 -11.50
C ASP A 200 7.48 -13.55 -10.59
N VAL A 201 7.45 -12.27 -10.97
CA VAL A 201 8.03 -11.16 -10.20
C VAL A 201 6.99 -10.06 -10.05
N VAL A 202 6.74 -9.62 -8.83
CA VAL A 202 5.84 -8.49 -8.54
C VAL A 202 6.64 -7.33 -7.99
N VAL A 203 6.47 -6.16 -8.58
CA VAL A 203 7.00 -4.90 -8.05
C VAL A 203 5.90 -4.19 -7.27
N SER A 204 6.21 -3.77 -6.04
CA SER A 204 5.27 -3.06 -5.17
C SER A 204 5.99 -2.04 -4.29
N ASN A 205 5.28 -1.41 -3.34
CA ASN A 205 5.89 -0.57 -2.33
C ASN A 205 5.68 -1.10 -0.91
N HIS A 206 6.51 -0.60 0.01
CA HIS A 206 6.48 -1.01 1.40
C HIS A 206 5.12 -0.78 2.07
N SER A 207 4.44 0.32 1.74
CA SER A 207 3.12 0.62 2.31
C SER A 207 2.08 -0.44 1.90
N LEU A 208 2.11 -0.93 0.66
CA LEU A 208 1.19 -1.97 0.22
C LEU A 208 1.54 -3.33 0.83
N LEU A 209 2.84 -3.65 0.94
CA LEU A 209 3.31 -4.86 1.62
C LEU A 209 2.86 -4.90 3.08
N LEU A 210 3.04 -3.80 3.83
CA LEU A 210 2.63 -3.71 5.23
C LEU A 210 1.10 -3.71 5.38
N ALA A 211 0.37 -3.06 4.47
CA ALA A 211 -1.09 -3.11 4.45
C ALA A 211 -1.61 -4.54 4.21
N ASP A 212 -0.99 -5.29 3.31
CA ASP A 212 -1.31 -6.69 3.07
C ASP A 212 -0.97 -7.57 4.28
N ALA A 213 0.17 -7.31 4.95
CA ALA A 213 0.55 -7.99 6.17
C ALA A 213 -0.47 -7.78 7.31
N GLN A 214 -1.05 -6.59 7.41
CA GLN A 214 -2.11 -6.29 8.37
C GLN A 214 -3.42 -7.01 8.05
N LEU A 215 -3.81 -7.09 6.77
CA LEU A 215 -5.06 -7.73 6.33
C LEU A 215 -5.03 -9.25 6.46
N LYS A 216 -3.91 -9.89 6.12
CA LYS A 216 -3.74 -11.35 6.22
C LYS A 216 -3.68 -11.85 7.68
N SER A 217 -3.45 -10.98 8.64
CA SER A 217 -3.61 -11.30 10.07
C SER A 217 -5.06 -11.23 10.57
N GLY A 218 -6.04 -10.94 9.67
CA GLY A 218 -7.47 -10.89 9.91
C GLY A 218 -8.25 -11.56 8.77
N ASP A 219 -9.57 -11.68 8.88
CA ASP A 219 -10.46 -12.36 7.91
C ASP A 219 -10.67 -11.60 6.59
N PHE A 220 -9.90 -10.57 6.28
CA PHE A 220 -10.14 -9.64 5.17
C PHE A 220 -9.22 -9.84 3.96
N GLY A 221 -9.29 -10.93 3.28
CA GLY A 221 -8.82 -11.14 1.89
C GLY A 221 -7.40 -10.62 1.53
N GLU A 222 -6.72 -11.34 0.66
CA GLU A 222 -5.36 -11.04 0.21
C GLU A 222 -5.29 -9.88 -0.78
N VAL A 223 -4.29 -9.01 -0.65
CA VAL A 223 -3.96 -7.95 -1.62
C VAL A 223 -2.81 -8.39 -2.51
N LEU A 224 -1.78 -8.98 -1.91
CA LEU A 224 -0.60 -9.54 -2.56
C LEU A 224 -0.67 -11.06 -2.56
N PRO A 225 -0.21 -11.74 -3.64
CA PRO A 225 -0.01 -13.19 -3.62
C PRO A 225 1.06 -13.60 -2.60
N ASP A 226 1.17 -14.89 -2.34
CA ASP A 226 2.29 -15.43 -1.57
C ASP A 226 3.57 -15.43 -2.41
N PHE A 227 4.69 -15.19 -1.76
CA PHE A 227 6.02 -15.14 -2.35
C PHE A 227 6.98 -16.05 -1.60
N ASP A 228 7.88 -16.66 -2.35
CA ASP A 228 8.99 -17.43 -1.77
C ASP A 228 10.10 -16.49 -1.28
N VAL A 229 10.35 -15.42 -2.05
CA VAL A 229 11.39 -14.43 -1.79
C VAL A 229 10.79 -13.02 -1.78
N THR A 230 11.12 -12.24 -0.75
CA THR A 230 10.75 -10.82 -0.65
C THR A 230 12.00 -9.96 -0.53
N ILE A 231 12.20 -9.06 -1.49
CA ILE A 231 13.31 -8.10 -1.54
C ILE A 231 12.77 -6.72 -1.14
N LEU A 232 13.36 -6.13 -0.11
CA LEU A 232 13.01 -4.82 0.43
C LEU A 232 14.14 -3.83 0.11
N ASP A 233 13.98 -3.06 -0.95
CA ASP A 233 14.94 -2.00 -1.34
C ASP A 233 14.58 -0.69 -0.62
N GLU A 234 15.58 -0.01 -0.08
CA GLU A 234 15.44 1.11 0.88
C GLU A 234 14.73 0.67 2.17
N ALA A 235 15.13 -0.49 2.70
CA ALA A 235 14.50 -1.13 3.86
C ALA A 235 14.50 -0.27 5.13
N HIS A 236 15.41 0.71 5.26
CA HIS A 236 15.46 1.64 6.40
C HIS A 236 14.11 2.35 6.65
N ALA A 237 13.25 2.47 5.64
CA ALA A 237 11.94 3.09 5.75
C ALA A 237 10.87 2.16 6.38
N ILE A 238 11.10 0.85 6.43
CA ILE A 238 10.11 -0.13 6.90
C ILE A 238 9.67 0.10 8.35
N PRO A 239 10.57 0.31 9.34
CA PRO A 239 10.13 0.48 10.72
C PRO A 239 9.19 1.68 10.90
N ASP A 240 9.48 2.82 10.28
CA ASP A 240 8.64 4.01 10.40
C ASP A 240 7.30 3.85 9.68
N LEU A 241 7.30 3.17 8.53
CA LEU A 241 6.07 2.82 7.83
C LEU A 241 5.23 1.79 8.60
N ALA A 242 5.88 0.81 9.24
CA ALA A 242 5.22 -0.19 10.09
C ALA A 242 4.56 0.45 11.30
N CYS A 243 5.23 1.41 11.94
CA CYS A 243 4.68 2.19 13.05
C CYS A 243 3.35 2.85 12.66
N ARG A 244 3.29 3.45 11.48
CA ARG A 244 2.06 4.09 10.95
C ARG A 244 1.02 3.06 10.50
N GLN A 245 1.44 1.99 9.82
CA GLN A 245 0.53 1.01 9.22
C GLN A 245 -0.12 0.11 10.26
N PHE A 246 0.62 -0.32 11.29
CA PHE A 246 0.11 -1.15 12.37
C PHE A 246 -0.45 -0.34 13.54
N GLY A 247 -0.37 0.98 13.44
CA GLY A 247 -1.05 1.92 14.29
C GLY A 247 -2.52 2.10 13.91
N ARG A 248 -3.19 3.00 14.62
CA ARG A 248 -4.55 3.46 14.31
C ARG A 248 -4.58 4.97 14.24
N GLN A 249 -5.51 5.50 13.47
CA GLN A 249 -5.68 6.95 13.38
C GLN A 249 -7.15 7.34 13.21
N VAL A 250 -7.54 8.37 13.91
CA VAL A 250 -8.85 9.01 13.76
C VAL A 250 -8.64 10.50 13.47
N ALA A 251 -8.97 10.89 12.24
CA ALA A 251 -8.95 12.27 11.81
C ALA A 251 -10.38 12.75 11.58
N LEU A 252 -10.65 14.02 11.83
CA LEU A 252 -11.96 14.62 11.59
C LEU A 252 -12.42 14.44 10.14
N SER A 253 -11.49 14.49 9.18
CA SER A 253 -11.79 14.24 7.77
C SER A 253 -12.34 12.84 7.49
N ARG A 254 -11.91 11.81 8.25
CA ARG A 254 -12.43 10.43 8.14
C ARG A 254 -13.88 10.37 8.61
N LEU A 255 -14.18 11.01 9.75
CA LEU A 255 -15.53 11.11 10.30
C LEU A 255 -16.45 11.87 9.36
N THR A 256 -16.00 13.02 8.84
CA THR A 256 -16.74 13.85 7.85
C THR A 256 -17.00 13.08 6.56
N THR A 257 -16.03 12.32 6.07
CA THR A 257 -16.21 11.51 4.86
C THR A 257 -17.27 10.45 5.06
N TRP A 258 -17.26 9.77 6.21
CA TRP A 258 -18.29 8.78 6.54
C TRP A 258 -19.68 9.43 6.59
N HIS A 259 -19.82 10.57 7.28
CA HIS A 259 -21.09 11.30 7.36
C HIS A 259 -21.61 11.71 5.97
N ASN A 260 -20.75 12.26 5.12
CA ASN A 260 -21.12 12.67 3.76
C ASN A 260 -21.54 11.46 2.89
N ASP A 261 -20.82 10.34 2.97
CA ASP A 261 -21.17 9.12 2.26
C ASP A 261 -22.55 8.60 2.73
N MET A 262 -22.83 8.65 4.04
CA MET A 262 -24.12 8.25 4.59
C MET A 262 -25.25 9.16 4.13
N GLN A 263 -25.05 10.49 4.14
CA GLN A 263 -26.02 11.45 3.64
C GLN A 263 -26.37 11.19 2.16
N ALA A 264 -25.36 10.86 1.34
CA ALA A 264 -25.57 10.57 -0.08
C ALA A 264 -26.38 9.28 -0.30
N VAL A 265 -26.13 8.23 0.52
CA VAL A 265 -26.89 6.98 0.44
C VAL A 265 -28.34 7.20 0.88
N LEU A 266 -28.58 7.95 1.95
CA LEU A 266 -29.93 8.27 2.43
C LEU A 266 -30.74 9.09 1.40
N GLU A 267 -30.09 9.98 0.64
CA GLU A 267 -30.74 10.70 -0.48
C GLU A 267 -31.28 9.73 -1.55
N GLY A 268 -30.55 8.67 -1.82
CA GLY A 268 -30.95 7.64 -2.79
C GLY A 268 -32.08 6.72 -2.32
N LEU A 269 -32.33 6.64 -1.00
CA LEU A 269 -33.35 5.75 -0.41
C LEU A 269 -34.75 6.42 -0.25
N GLY A 270 -34.87 7.72 -0.53
CA GLY A 270 -36.18 8.41 -0.55
C GLY A 270 -36.56 9.07 0.77
N ASP A 271 -37.44 8.55 1.58
CA ASP A 271 -38.17 9.20 2.69
C ASP A 271 -37.38 9.51 3.99
N GLU A 272 -36.07 9.83 3.92
CA GLU A 272 -35.19 9.93 5.08
C GLU A 272 -34.80 11.37 5.49
N ALA A 273 -35.63 12.38 5.14
CA ALA A 273 -35.28 13.79 5.39
C ALA A 273 -35.16 14.14 6.90
N GLU A 274 -35.98 13.53 7.75
CA GLU A 274 -35.90 13.70 9.22
C GLU A 274 -34.63 13.08 9.76
N LEU A 275 -34.33 11.82 9.38
CA LEU A 275 -33.12 11.13 9.77
C LEU A 275 -31.86 11.89 9.33
N LYS A 276 -31.83 12.41 8.11
CA LYS A 276 -30.69 13.20 7.62
C LYS A 276 -30.45 14.44 8.48
N ARG A 277 -31.50 15.11 8.94
CA ARG A 277 -31.39 16.25 9.86
C ARG A 277 -30.86 15.81 11.21
N ASP A 278 -31.40 14.74 11.78
CA ASP A 278 -30.98 14.21 13.07
C ASP A 278 -29.52 13.80 13.04
N MET A 279 -29.08 13.05 12.02
CA MET A 279 -27.69 12.65 11.83
C MET A 279 -26.76 13.86 11.64
N THR A 280 -27.23 14.91 10.95
CA THR A 280 -26.44 16.14 10.81
C THR A 280 -26.25 16.83 12.16
N MET A 281 -27.29 16.94 12.97
CA MET A 281 -27.19 17.51 14.31
C MET A 281 -26.29 16.68 15.24
N GLN A 282 -26.40 15.36 15.20
CA GLN A 282 -25.52 14.47 15.95
C GLN A 282 -24.07 14.60 15.49
N PHE A 283 -23.81 14.69 14.18
CA PHE A 283 -22.47 14.89 13.65
C PHE A 283 -21.87 16.24 14.05
N MET A 284 -22.67 17.30 14.20
CA MET A 284 -22.18 18.57 14.76
C MET A 284 -21.62 18.39 16.17
N ARG A 285 -22.27 17.56 17.04
CA ARG A 285 -21.74 17.22 18.37
C ARG A 285 -20.42 16.45 18.30
N VAL A 286 -20.30 15.50 17.37
CA VAL A 286 -19.04 14.79 17.09
C VAL A 286 -17.93 15.78 16.72
N ASN A 287 -18.22 16.72 15.84
CA ASN A 287 -17.27 17.72 15.37
C ASN A 287 -16.83 18.65 16.52
N GLU A 288 -17.77 19.19 17.30
CA GLU A 288 -17.47 20.05 18.44
C GLU A 288 -16.61 19.35 19.49
N ALA A 289 -16.93 18.10 19.83
CA ALA A 289 -16.15 17.30 20.78
C ALA A 289 -14.73 17.01 20.24
N PHE A 290 -14.61 16.73 18.93
CA PHE A 290 -13.31 16.47 18.29
C PHE A 290 -12.42 17.72 18.26
N GLU A 291 -12.98 18.90 17.94
CA GLU A 291 -12.27 20.17 17.98
C GLU A 291 -11.85 20.56 19.40
N ALA A 292 -12.68 20.24 20.39
CA ALA A 292 -12.39 20.46 21.81
C ALA A 292 -11.38 19.48 22.42
N ASP A 293 -10.85 18.53 21.64
CA ASP A 293 -9.93 17.48 22.11
C ASP A 293 -10.50 16.53 23.17
N LYS A 294 -11.79 16.25 23.07
CA LYS A 294 -12.54 15.42 24.01
C LYS A 294 -12.92 14.07 23.40
N LEU A 295 -11.92 13.24 23.12
CA LEU A 295 -12.11 12.00 22.36
C LEU A 295 -13.13 11.04 23.00
N GLY A 296 -13.29 11.05 24.35
CA GLY A 296 -14.32 10.30 25.03
C GLY A 296 -15.75 10.79 24.72
N GLU A 297 -15.95 12.12 24.61
CA GLU A 297 -17.23 12.69 24.18
C GLU A 297 -17.48 12.41 22.69
N VAL A 298 -16.40 12.37 21.85
CA VAL A 298 -16.49 11.94 20.45
C VAL A 298 -17.02 10.51 20.36
N LEU A 299 -16.52 9.59 21.17
CA LEU A 299 -16.99 8.20 21.20
C LEU A 299 -18.48 8.10 21.47
N VAL A 300 -18.95 8.76 22.52
CA VAL A 300 -20.38 8.75 22.90
C VAL A 300 -21.25 9.32 21.78
N ALA A 301 -20.89 10.49 21.23
CA ALA A 301 -21.64 11.12 20.16
C ALA A 301 -21.58 10.29 18.86
N TRP A 302 -20.47 9.59 18.60
CA TRP A 302 -20.30 8.69 17.46
C TRP A 302 -21.23 7.46 17.59
N GLN A 303 -21.29 6.85 18.75
CA GLN A 303 -22.17 5.69 19.03
C GLN A 303 -23.65 6.04 18.83
N GLU A 304 -24.08 7.21 19.31
CA GLU A 304 -25.44 7.71 19.06
C GLU A 304 -25.72 7.88 17.55
N LEU A 305 -24.77 8.45 16.80
CA LEU A 305 -24.88 8.65 15.37
C LEU A 305 -24.95 7.32 14.58
N VAL A 306 -24.12 6.35 14.95
CA VAL A 306 -23.98 5.05 14.28
C VAL A 306 -25.19 4.17 14.48
N ALA A 307 -25.88 4.25 15.62
CA ALA A 307 -27.10 3.47 15.87
C ALA A 307 -28.16 3.63 14.76
N GLY A 308 -28.27 4.83 14.17
CA GLY A 308 -29.14 5.09 13.02
C GLY A 308 -28.68 4.40 11.74
N ALA A 309 -27.37 4.25 11.52
CA ALA A 309 -26.79 3.57 10.38
C ALA A 309 -26.94 2.05 10.50
N ASP A 310 -26.71 1.50 11.69
CA ASP A 310 -26.79 0.06 11.94
C ASP A 310 -28.21 -0.48 11.76
N ALA A 311 -29.21 0.26 12.17
CA ALA A 311 -30.62 -0.06 11.94
C ALA A 311 -31.00 -0.22 10.43
N ARG A 312 -30.10 0.21 9.53
CA ARG A 312 -30.30 0.14 8.06
C ARG A 312 -29.31 -0.77 7.35
N ARG A 313 -28.52 -1.50 8.09
CA ARG A 313 -27.45 -2.39 7.56
C ARG A 313 -27.97 -3.32 6.44
N GLU A 314 -29.18 -3.85 6.56
CA GLU A 314 -29.75 -4.80 5.63
C GLU A 314 -30.43 -4.18 4.38
N ARG A 315 -30.54 -2.84 4.30
CA ARG A 315 -31.26 -2.19 3.19
C ARG A 315 -30.49 -2.22 1.86
N SER A 316 -29.17 -2.15 1.90
CA SER A 316 -28.33 -2.23 0.70
C SER A 316 -26.90 -2.63 1.04
N THR A 317 -26.13 -3.04 0.03
CA THR A 317 -24.69 -3.28 0.19
C THR A 317 -23.94 -2.03 0.65
N GLU A 318 -24.40 -0.85 0.26
CA GLU A 318 -23.78 0.43 0.64
C GLU A 318 -24.04 0.77 2.11
N THR A 319 -25.29 0.57 2.59
CA THR A 319 -25.61 0.78 4.02
C THR A 319 -24.88 -0.20 4.91
N ALA A 320 -24.77 -1.49 4.51
CA ALA A 320 -23.98 -2.47 5.24
C ALA A 320 -22.50 -2.04 5.37
N LYS A 321 -21.90 -1.57 4.29
CA LYS A 321 -20.52 -1.06 4.29
C LYS A 321 -20.34 0.19 5.14
N LEU A 322 -21.33 1.06 5.20
CA LEU A 322 -21.28 2.25 6.05
C LEU A 322 -21.36 1.87 7.53
N ALA A 323 -22.18 0.87 7.88
CA ALA A 323 -22.24 0.34 9.25
C ALA A 323 -20.90 -0.31 9.64
N ASP A 324 -20.31 -1.16 8.79
CA ASP A 324 -18.97 -1.75 9.04
C ASP A 324 -17.88 -0.69 9.23
N ARG A 325 -17.93 0.40 8.44
CA ARG A 325 -16.97 1.52 8.57
C ARG A 325 -17.16 2.29 9.88
N ALA A 326 -18.38 2.47 10.29
CA ALA A 326 -18.70 3.16 11.54
C ALA A 326 -18.19 2.38 12.76
N GLU A 327 -18.39 1.08 12.76
CA GLU A 327 -17.87 0.15 13.77
C GLU A 327 -16.32 0.16 13.80
N ALA A 328 -15.67 0.14 12.64
CA ALA A 328 -14.21 0.24 12.56
C ALA A 328 -13.67 1.57 13.13
N ILE A 329 -14.35 2.68 12.90
CA ILE A 329 -14.00 3.98 13.47
C ILE A 329 -14.19 3.98 15.00
N GLU A 330 -15.27 3.40 15.49
CA GLU A 330 -15.54 3.24 16.92
C GLU A 330 -14.42 2.47 17.62
N LEU A 331 -14.05 1.31 17.08
CA LEU A 331 -12.94 0.49 17.58
C LEU A 331 -11.59 1.24 17.57
N ASP A 332 -11.36 2.09 16.57
CA ASP A 332 -10.16 2.91 16.52
C ASP A 332 -10.16 4.00 17.61
N ILE A 333 -11.30 4.64 17.87
CA ILE A 333 -11.44 5.62 18.97
C ILE A 333 -11.22 4.96 20.32
N GLU A 334 -11.83 3.81 20.57
CA GLU A 334 -11.68 3.04 21.82
C GLU A 334 -10.22 2.64 22.05
N ALA A 335 -9.54 2.14 21.02
CA ALA A 335 -8.14 1.74 21.12
C ALA A 335 -7.22 2.94 21.42
N ILE A 336 -7.52 4.13 20.89
CA ILE A 336 -6.77 5.36 21.18
C ILE A 336 -7.02 5.83 22.61
N LEU A 337 -8.26 5.73 23.10
CA LEU A 337 -8.63 6.08 24.47
C LEU A 337 -8.01 5.14 25.50
N THR A 338 -7.88 3.86 25.15
CA THR A 338 -7.32 2.82 26.03
C THR A 338 -6.21 2.06 25.28
N PRO A 339 -5.00 2.66 25.17
CA PRO A 339 -3.91 2.06 24.42
C PRO A 339 -3.53 0.67 24.94
N PRO A 340 -3.38 -0.34 24.06
CA PRO A 340 -2.86 -1.64 24.45
C PRO A 340 -1.42 -1.54 25.00
N LYS A 341 -0.99 -2.53 25.78
CA LYS A 341 0.39 -2.59 26.27
C LYS A 341 1.39 -2.56 25.08
N GLY A 342 2.39 -1.69 25.16
CA GLY A 342 3.39 -1.49 24.11
C GLY A 342 2.97 -0.51 23.01
N TYR A 343 1.83 0.17 23.18
CA TYR A 343 1.39 1.24 22.27
C TYR A 343 1.33 2.58 23.00
N VAL A 344 1.47 3.64 22.22
CA VAL A 344 1.35 5.03 22.69
C VAL A 344 0.32 5.77 21.84
N ALA A 345 -0.53 6.55 22.49
CA ALA A 345 -1.49 7.42 21.83
C ALA A 345 -1.08 8.88 21.97
N TRP A 346 -1.27 9.66 20.91
CA TRP A 346 -1.02 11.11 20.93
C TRP A 346 -1.91 11.81 19.91
N ARG A 347 -1.92 13.14 19.95
CA ARG A 347 -2.61 13.99 18.99
C ARG A 347 -1.61 14.81 18.20
N GLU A 348 -1.77 14.83 16.88
CA GLU A 348 -1.06 15.75 15.99
C GLU A 348 -2.03 16.82 15.47
N SER A 349 -1.54 18.06 15.36
CA SER A 349 -2.29 19.15 14.77
C SER A 349 -1.46 19.80 13.67
N SER A 350 -2.02 19.88 12.46
CA SER A 350 -1.43 20.55 11.32
C SER A 350 -2.41 21.59 10.77
N GLY A 351 -2.20 22.85 11.10
CA GLY A 351 -3.15 23.92 10.79
C GLY A 351 -4.53 23.67 11.46
N ARG A 352 -5.58 23.52 10.64
CA ARG A 352 -6.94 23.20 11.11
C ARG A 352 -7.22 21.71 11.20
N ALA A 353 -6.32 20.87 10.75
CA ALA A 353 -6.48 19.42 10.78
C ALA A 353 -5.86 18.87 12.07
N ALA A 354 -6.66 18.13 12.84
CA ALA A 354 -6.20 17.36 13.97
C ALA A 354 -6.41 15.87 13.70
N THR A 355 -5.49 15.05 14.21
CA THR A 355 -5.55 13.59 14.09
C THR A 355 -5.12 12.98 15.40
N HIS A 356 -5.94 12.10 15.96
CA HIS A 356 -5.56 11.24 17.06
C HIS A 356 -4.91 9.97 16.50
N LEU A 357 -3.80 9.58 17.09
CA LEU A 357 -2.95 8.49 16.62
C LEU A 357 -2.68 7.51 17.74
N LEU A 358 -2.50 6.25 17.36
CA LEU A 358 -2.02 5.17 18.21
C LEU A 358 -0.97 4.40 17.42
N ALA A 359 0.19 4.16 18.00
CA ALA A 359 1.23 3.37 17.33
C ALA A 359 2.01 2.50 18.31
N PRO A 360 2.60 1.38 17.84
CA PRO A 360 3.50 0.58 18.64
C PRO A 360 4.77 1.37 18.96
N VAL A 361 5.24 1.26 20.20
CA VAL A 361 6.51 1.86 20.65
C VAL A 361 7.69 1.16 19.99
N GLU A 362 7.63 -0.17 19.88
CA GLU A 362 8.63 -1.00 19.24
C GLU A 362 8.03 -1.67 18.01
N THR A 363 8.68 -1.53 16.86
CA THR A 363 8.20 -2.09 15.59
C THR A 363 8.66 -3.52 15.36
N GLY A 364 9.80 -3.90 15.93
CA GLY A 364 10.40 -5.23 15.76
C GLY A 364 9.44 -6.37 16.08
N PRO A 365 8.84 -6.44 17.28
CA PRO A 365 7.90 -7.50 17.62
C PRO A 365 6.71 -7.59 16.66
N VAL A 366 6.17 -6.44 16.21
CA VAL A 366 5.03 -6.39 15.30
C VAL A 366 5.43 -6.86 13.88
N LEU A 367 6.61 -6.48 13.41
CA LEU A 367 7.16 -6.97 12.13
C LEU A 367 7.44 -8.48 12.21
N GLY A 368 7.98 -8.95 13.35
CA GLY A 368 8.22 -10.38 13.62
C GLY A 368 6.95 -11.20 13.45
N GLU A 369 5.87 -10.77 14.09
CA GLU A 369 4.57 -11.44 14.05
C GLU A 369 3.91 -11.37 12.67
N LYS A 370 3.89 -10.17 12.05
CA LYS A 370 3.02 -9.91 10.89
C LYS A 370 3.71 -10.05 9.53
N LEU A 371 5.03 -9.88 9.47
CA LEU A 371 5.73 -9.80 8.18
C LEU A 371 6.70 -10.97 7.97
N TRP A 372 7.59 -11.29 8.91
CA TRP A 372 8.69 -12.23 8.65
C TRP A 372 8.25 -13.68 8.48
N SER A 373 7.07 -14.04 8.94
CA SER A 373 6.48 -15.38 8.73
C SER A 373 5.91 -15.60 7.32
N ARG A 374 5.94 -14.60 6.43
CA ARG A 374 5.18 -14.60 5.18
C ARG A 374 5.94 -15.03 3.93
N ALA A 375 7.25 -15.15 4.02
CA ALA A 375 8.10 -15.71 2.98
C ALA A 375 9.22 -16.52 3.61
N SER A 376 9.77 -17.45 2.86
CA SER A 376 10.90 -18.26 3.30
C SER A 376 12.22 -17.47 3.28
N CYS A 377 12.27 -16.39 2.49
CA CYS A 377 13.46 -15.57 2.30
C CYS A 377 13.13 -14.09 2.25
N PHE A 378 13.83 -13.29 3.08
CA PHE A 378 13.79 -11.84 3.06
C PHE A 378 15.17 -11.25 2.82
N ILE A 379 15.27 -10.34 1.85
CA ILE A 379 16.49 -9.59 1.53
C ILE A 379 16.22 -8.10 1.81
N LEU A 380 16.87 -7.57 2.84
CA LEU A 380 16.72 -6.18 3.28
C LEU A 380 17.94 -5.38 2.85
N LEU A 381 17.75 -4.42 1.96
CA LEU A 381 18.80 -3.62 1.36
C LEU A 381 18.57 -2.13 1.65
N SER A 382 19.60 -1.43 2.07
CA SER A 382 19.57 0.03 2.19
C SER A 382 20.98 0.62 2.11
N ALA A 383 21.07 1.92 1.92
CA ALA A 383 22.35 2.66 2.01
C ALA A 383 22.75 2.98 3.46
N THR A 384 21.82 2.88 4.41
CA THR A 384 22.00 3.38 5.78
C THR A 384 21.30 2.43 6.77
N LEU A 385 21.97 1.38 7.19
CA LEU A 385 21.48 0.43 8.19
C LEU A 385 22.38 0.34 9.41
N ARG A 386 23.68 0.61 9.24
CA ARG A 386 24.64 0.58 10.34
C ARG A 386 24.70 1.92 11.08
N ILE A 387 24.73 1.84 12.40
CA ILE A 387 25.04 2.96 13.28
C ILE A 387 26.37 2.61 13.98
N SER A 388 27.35 3.48 13.87
CA SER A 388 28.71 3.25 14.43
C SER A 388 29.30 1.89 14.00
N GLY A 389 29.06 1.48 12.74
CA GLY A 389 29.57 0.23 12.17
C GLY A 389 28.82 -1.05 12.57
N SER A 390 27.72 -0.94 13.35
CA SER A 390 26.96 -2.10 13.82
C SER A 390 25.53 -2.11 13.24
N PHE A 391 25.01 -3.29 12.93
CA PHE A 391 23.61 -3.53 12.56
C PHE A 391 22.67 -3.69 13.78
N ALA A 392 23.17 -3.63 15.02
CA ALA A 392 22.39 -3.95 16.22
C ALA A 392 21.09 -3.11 16.30
N TYR A 393 21.18 -1.80 16.04
CA TYR A 393 20.00 -0.94 16.03
C TYR A 393 18.99 -1.31 14.94
N ALA A 394 19.47 -1.59 13.73
CA ALA A 394 18.60 -2.00 12.64
C ALA A 394 17.93 -3.36 12.96
N ALA A 395 18.70 -4.33 13.47
CA ALA A 395 18.17 -5.63 13.88
C ALA A 395 17.07 -5.51 14.94
N GLU A 396 17.26 -4.66 15.95
CA GLU A 396 16.24 -4.39 16.98
C GLU A 396 14.96 -3.77 16.38
N ARG A 397 15.11 -2.81 15.45
CA ARG A 397 13.98 -2.16 14.80
C ARG A 397 13.21 -3.08 13.86
N PHE A 398 13.88 -4.05 13.26
CA PHE A 398 13.25 -5.05 12.40
C PHE A 398 12.72 -6.27 13.18
N GLY A 399 13.20 -6.56 14.39
CA GLY A 399 12.82 -7.70 15.22
C GLY A 399 13.70 -8.91 14.95
#